data_58614bfc4522a43023e0ba39961ce2ff
#
_entry.id   58614bfc4522a43023e0ba39961ce2ff
#
_cell.length_a   1.000
_cell.length_b   1.000
_cell.length_c   1.000
_cell.angle_alpha   90.00
_cell.angle_beta   90.00
_cell.angle_gamma   90.00
#
_symmetry.space_group_name_H-M   'P 1'
#
loop_
_entity.id
_entity.type
_entity.pdbx_description
1 polymer ?
#
loop_
_entity_poly.entity_id
_entity_poly.type
_entity_poly.pdbx_seq_one_letter_code
_entity_poly.pdbx_strand_id
1 'polypeptide(L)'
;MAVADRTMVVDGQTYHKGDTIPDLGSLVCVEADGNKRSYEGMVSDQSKLPTYVSAGSSALLYDGAGTTKVLHFLNGQWYEL
;
A
#
# COMPACT_ATOMS: atom_id res chain seq x y z
N MET A 1 -14.70 4.14 -0.70
CA MET A 1 -13.95 3.94 -1.96
C MET A 1 -13.75 5.27 -2.65
N ALA A 2 -12.61 5.45 -3.27
CA ALA A 2 -12.32 6.66 -4.03
C ALA A 2 -12.57 6.40 -5.52
N VAL A 3 -12.89 7.48 -6.25
CA VAL A 3 -13.11 7.43 -7.69
C VAL A 3 -12.17 8.44 -8.33
N ALA A 4 -11.53 8.05 -9.41
CA ALA A 4 -10.64 8.94 -10.15
C ALA A 4 -11.45 10.08 -10.78
N ASP A 5 -11.01 11.32 -10.56
CA ASP A 5 -11.61 12.51 -11.14
C ASP A 5 -10.95 12.93 -12.46
N ARG A 6 -9.89 12.22 -12.83
CA ARG A 6 -9.09 12.43 -14.05
C ARG A 6 -8.25 11.17 -14.30
N THR A 7 -7.60 11.10 -15.45
CA THR A 7 -6.60 10.05 -15.68
C THR A 7 -5.46 10.26 -14.70
N MET A 8 -5.14 9.21 -13.93
CA MET A 8 -4.13 9.29 -12.88
C MET A 8 -3.44 7.95 -12.70
N VAL A 9 -2.26 7.97 -12.12
CA VAL A 9 -1.51 6.78 -11.76
C VAL A 9 -1.52 6.65 -10.24
N VAL A 10 -2.00 5.52 -9.76
CA VAL A 10 -2.00 5.19 -8.33
C VAL A 10 -1.30 3.85 -8.16
N ASP A 11 -0.22 3.85 -7.39
CA ASP A 11 0.54 2.65 -7.07
C ASP A 11 0.97 1.86 -8.32
N GLY A 12 1.43 2.59 -9.35
CA GLY A 12 1.90 1.99 -10.60
C GLY A 12 0.81 1.55 -11.55
N GLN A 13 -0.46 1.72 -11.20
CA GLN A 13 -1.60 1.41 -12.06
C GLN A 13 -2.22 2.68 -12.61
N THR A 14 -2.58 2.66 -13.89
CA THR A 14 -3.24 3.79 -14.53
C THR A 14 -4.75 3.65 -14.39
N TYR A 15 -5.41 4.70 -13.90
CA TYR A 15 -6.86 4.78 -13.77
C TYR A 15 -7.37 5.94 -14.60
N HIS A 16 -8.52 5.75 -15.23
CA HIS A 16 -9.20 6.77 -16.01
C HIS A 16 -10.30 7.40 -15.19
N LYS A 17 -10.74 8.59 -15.61
CA LYS A 17 -11.84 9.29 -14.95
C LYS A 17 -13.04 8.36 -14.79
N GLY A 18 -13.57 8.28 -13.58
CA GLY A 18 -14.70 7.42 -13.25
C GLY A 18 -14.33 6.04 -12.74
N ASP A 19 -13.06 5.61 -12.86
CA ASP A 19 -12.61 4.33 -12.35
C ASP A 19 -12.52 4.38 -10.83
N THR A 20 -12.83 3.25 -10.18
CA THR A 20 -12.60 3.08 -8.75
C THR A 20 -11.11 2.87 -8.51
N ILE A 21 -10.54 3.67 -7.63
CA ILE A 21 -9.12 3.58 -7.26
C ILE A 21 -8.97 3.00 -5.85
N PRO A 22 -7.82 2.33 -5.57
CA PRO A 22 -7.55 1.82 -4.23
C PRO A 22 -7.49 2.96 -3.21
N ASP A 23 -8.08 2.75 -2.05
CA ASP A 23 -7.93 3.67 -0.92
C ASP A 23 -6.80 3.15 -0.04
N LEU A 24 -5.64 3.77 -0.17
CA LEU A 24 -4.46 3.44 0.61
C LEU A 24 -4.34 4.28 1.88
N GLY A 25 -5.24 5.26 2.08
CA GLY A 25 -5.18 6.13 3.25
C GLY A 25 -3.85 6.85 3.38
N SER A 26 -3.16 6.67 4.52
CA SER A 26 -1.84 7.24 4.76
C SER A 26 -0.69 6.46 4.12
N LEU A 27 -0.97 5.30 3.52
CA LEU A 27 0.07 4.45 2.94
C LEU A 27 0.66 5.09 1.69
N VAL A 28 1.99 5.09 1.61
CA VAL A 28 2.74 5.62 0.49
C VAL A 28 3.71 4.54 0.02
N CYS A 29 3.75 4.30 -1.29
CA CYS A 29 4.77 3.42 -1.88
C CYS A 29 6.07 4.22 -2.00
N VAL A 30 7.07 3.87 -1.19
CA VAL A 30 8.35 4.58 -1.14
C VAL A 30 9.40 3.96 -2.05
N GLU A 31 9.20 2.71 -2.44
CA GLU A 31 10.10 2.01 -3.35
C GLU A 31 9.31 0.96 -4.11
N ALA A 32 9.60 0.83 -5.41
CA ALA A 32 8.97 -0.16 -6.26
C ALA A 32 9.99 -0.77 -7.22
N ASP A 33 10.02 -2.10 -7.25
CA ASP A 33 10.76 -2.89 -8.23
C ASP A 33 9.74 -3.85 -8.88
N GLY A 34 9.11 -3.36 -9.94
CA GLY A 34 7.96 -4.06 -10.50
C GLY A 34 6.81 -4.12 -9.49
N ASN A 35 6.35 -5.34 -9.20
CA ASN A 35 5.30 -5.55 -8.20
C ASN A 35 5.84 -5.77 -6.78
N LYS A 36 7.16 -5.81 -6.61
CA LYS A 36 7.78 -5.85 -5.29
C LYS A 36 7.90 -4.43 -4.78
N ARG A 37 7.20 -4.11 -3.70
CA ARG A 37 7.03 -2.73 -3.24
C ARG A 37 7.27 -2.59 -1.76
N SER A 38 7.67 -1.39 -1.36
CA SER A 38 7.81 -1.00 0.03
C SER A 38 6.87 0.15 0.33
N TYR A 39 6.13 0.02 1.42
CA TYR A 39 5.15 1.02 1.85
C TYR A 39 5.52 1.61 3.20
N GLU A 40 5.10 2.84 3.43
CA GLU A 40 5.14 3.49 4.73
C GLU A 40 3.78 4.11 5.00
N GLY A 41 3.37 4.13 6.27
CA GLY A 41 2.10 4.73 6.65
C GLY A 41 1.78 4.51 8.11
N MET A 42 0.51 4.71 8.45
CA MET A 42 0.01 4.55 9.82
C MET A 42 -0.52 3.14 10.05
N VAL A 43 -0.32 2.63 11.25
CA VAL A 43 -0.85 1.30 11.65
C VAL A 43 -2.36 1.22 11.45
N SER A 44 -3.08 2.31 11.67
CA SER A 44 -4.53 2.34 11.48
C SER A 44 -4.97 2.03 10.06
N ASP A 45 -4.08 2.18 9.08
CA ASP A 45 -4.35 1.88 7.67
C ASP A 45 -3.77 0.54 7.21
N GLN A 46 -3.33 -0.30 8.15
CA GLN A 46 -2.75 -1.61 7.82
C GLN A 46 -3.69 -2.46 6.96
N SER A 47 -4.99 -2.41 7.21
CA SER A 47 -5.98 -3.17 6.44
C SER A 47 -6.11 -2.70 4.99
N LYS A 48 -5.55 -1.55 4.66
CA LYS A 48 -5.57 -0.99 3.31
C LYS A 48 -4.36 -1.41 2.48
N LEU A 49 -3.42 -2.15 3.05
CA LEU A 49 -2.26 -2.66 2.30
C LEU A 49 -2.72 -3.51 1.12
N PRO A 50 -2.19 -3.27 -0.09
CA PRO A 50 -2.62 -3.99 -1.27
C PRO A 50 -2.14 -5.44 -1.26
N THR A 51 -2.89 -6.34 -1.90
CA THR A 51 -2.54 -7.76 -2.01
C THR A 51 -2.12 -8.16 -3.41
N TYR A 52 -2.04 -7.21 -4.34
CA TYR A 52 -1.59 -7.47 -5.71
C TYR A 52 -0.06 -7.33 -5.88
N VAL A 53 0.66 -7.09 -4.80
CA VAL A 53 2.11 -6.98 -4.81
C VAL A 53 2.77 -8.36 -4.79
N SER A 54 4.05 -8.41 -5.16
CA SER A 54 4.81 -9.66 -5.16
C SER A 54 5.30 -10.02 -3.77
N ALA A 55 5.54 -11.30 -3.54
CA ALA A 55 6.19 -11.78 -2.32
C ALA A 55 7.52 -11.06 -2.11
N GLY A 56 7.83 -10.74 -0.87
CA GLY A 56 8.99 -9.93 -0.50
C GLY A 56 8.73 -8.44 -0.41
N SER A 57 7.51 -7.99 -0.75
CA SER A 57 7.08 -6.62 -0.48
C SER A 57 7.04 -6.37 1.02
N SER A 58 7.25 -5.14 1.45
CA SER A 58 7.32 -4.78 2.86
C SER A 58 6.50 -3.55 3.17
N ALA A 59 6.17 -3.37 4.45
CA ALA A 59 5.50 -2.17 4.93
C ALA A 59 6.07 -1.78 6.29
N LEU A 60 6.35 -0.49 6.46
CA LEU A 60 6.75 0.09 7.73
C LEU A 60 5.61 0.99 8.20
N LEU A 61 5.00 0.62 9.31
CA LEU A 61 3.84 1.32 9.84
C LEU A 61 4.16 1.95 11.19
N TYR A 62 3.59 3.13 11.43
CA TYR A 62 3.81 3.93 12.63
C TYR A 62 2.48 4.16 13.35
N ASP A 63 2.49 4.06 14.67
CA ASP A 63 1.28 4.21 15.48
C ASP A 63 1.02 5.64 15.95
N GLY A 64 1.95 6.55 15.68
CA GLY A 64 1.87 7.94 16.12
C GLY A 64 2.40 8.18 17.54
N ALA A 65 2.85 7.12 18.22
CA ALA A 65 3.32 7.18 19.61
C ALA A 65 4.75 6.65 19.79
N GLY A 66 5.51 6.54 18.70
CA GLY A 66 6.90 6.11 18.74
C GLY A 66 7.12 4.63 18.52
N THR A 67 6.06 3.85 18.25
CA THR A 67 6.15 2.43 17.95
C THR A 67 5.93 2.19 16.46
N THR A 68 6.74 1.31 15.89
CA THR A 68 6.61 0.92 14.49
C THR A 68 6.33 -0.57 14.36
N LYS A 69 5.67 -0.96 13.27
CA LYS A 69 5.50 -2.35 12.86
C LYS A 69 6.12 -2.55 11.50
N VAL A 70 6.76 -3.68 11.30
CA VAL A 70 7.29 -4.09 10.00
C VAL A 70 6.52 -5.32 9.55
N LEU A 71 5.98 -5.27 8.33
CA LEU A 71 5.25 -6.37 7.74
C LEU A 71 5.92 -6.81 6.45
N HIS A 72 5.79 -8.10 6.14
CA HIS A 72 6.23 -8.66 4.87
C HIS A 72 5.08 -9.36 4.17
N PHE A 73 5.02 -9.23 2.86
CA PHE A 73 3.99 -9.88 2.05
C PHE A 73 4.54 -11.21 1.54
N LEU A 74 3.89 -12.29 1.95
CA LEU A 74 4.23 -13.66 1.55
C LEU A 74 2.95 -14.47 1.38
N ASN A 75 2.94 -15.32 0.37
CA ASN A 75 1.84 -16.28 0.16
C ASN A 75 0.45 -15.63 0.17
N GLY A 76 0.35 -14.45 -0.44
CA GLY A 76 -0.93 -13.74 -0.57
C GLY A 76 -1.40 -12.99 0.67
N GLN A 77 -0.57 -12.89 1.70
CA GLN A 77 -0.93 -12.23 2.95
C GLN A 77 0.23 -11.39 3.51
N TRP A 78 -0.15 -10.40 4.31
CA TRP A 78 0.81 -9.60 5.06
C TRP A 78 1.02 -10.19 6.44
N TYR A 79 2.28 -10.42 6.79
CA TYR A 79 2.67 -10.97 8.10
C TYR A 79 3.52 -9.95 8.85
N GLU A 80 3.24 -9.78 10.13
CA GLU A 80 4.06 -8.96 11.01
C GLU A 80 5.33 -9.71 11.40
N LEU A 81 6.46 -8.99 11.36
CA LEU A 81 7.73 -9.52 11.83
C LEU A 81 7.85 -9.41 13.35
#